data_6e8d012f2ebf675d90eddfd672acef30
#
_entry.id   6e8d012f2ebf675d90eddfd672acef30
#
_cell.length_a   1.000
_cell.length_b   1.000
_cell.length_c   1.000
_cell.angle_alpha   90.00
_cell.angle_beta   90.00
_cell.angle_gamma   90.00
#
_symmetry.space_group_name_H-M   'P 1'
#
loop_
_entity.id
_entity.type
_entity.pdbx_description
1 polymer ?
#
loop_
_entity_poly.entity_id
_entity_poly.type
_entity_poly.pdbx_seq_one_letter_code
_entity_poly.pdbx_strand_id
1 'polypeptide(L)'
;SPPVSDKGDEGGCILRQPPFLEEARMRLRRKPWIDEAIREYDSFVYLQPQEDLKGRWREVFDNPTAPLWVELGTGKGNFISRLADIHREVNFIGIEVQLGVLYYAAKKCAAAELTNVRLLRFDAAFLETLFAPGEVDRFFINFCDPWPKKRHAKRRLTYRGFLDRYARLLAADGEIHFK
;
A
#
# COMPACT_ATOMS: atom_id res chain seq x y z
N SER A 1 1.78 -51.01 30.00
CA SER A 1 1.88 -49.63 29.54
C SER A 1 1.44 -49.55 28.08
N PRO A 2 0.40 -48.76 27.72
CA PRO A 2 0.01 -48.56 26.33
C PRO A 2 0.82 -47.41 25.70
N PRO A 3 0.99 -47.38 24.36
CA PRO A 3 1.76 -46.37 23.66
C PRO A 3 1.00 -45.04 23.54
N VAL A 4 1.74 -43.98 23.70
CA VAL A 4 1.29 -42.58 23.55
C VAL A 4 1.12 -42.28 22.07
N SER A 5 -0.09 -41.90 21.66
CA SER A 5 -0.39 -41.44 20.32
C SER A 5 0.10 -40.00 20.19
N ASP A 6 1.08 -39.80 19.33
CA ASP A 6 1.54 -38.49 18.84
C ASP A 6 0.44 -37.87 17.95
N LYS A 7 -0.22 -36.84 18.43
CA LYS A 7 -1.10 -36.01 17.62
C LYS A 7 -0.25 -34.84 17.11
N GLY A 8 0.14 -34.90 15.85
CA GLY A 8 0.74 -33.81 15.11
C GLY A 8 -0.16 -32.59 15.18
N ASP A 9 0.37 -31.56 15.82
CA ASP A 9 -0.20 -30.22 15.85
C ASP A 9 0.15 -29.53 14.51
N GLU A 10 -0.77 -29.60 13.55
CA GLU A 10 -0.70 -28.78 12.36
C GLU A 10 -1.04 -27.34 12.75
N GLY A 11 -0.08 -26.66 13.38
CA GLY A 11 -0.14 -25.24 13.66
C GLY A 11 -0.09 -24.44 12.37
N GLY A 12 -1.25 -24.21 11.75
CA GLY A 12 -1.40 -23.22 10.70
C GLY A 12 -0.90 -21.88 11.23
N CYS A 13 0.16 -21.36 10.64
CA CYS A 13 0.70 -20.04 10.95
C CYS A 13 -0.33 -18.98 10.56
N ILE A 14 -1.21 -18.64 11.50
CA ILE A 14 -2.09 -17.48 11.38
C ILE A 14 -1.17 -16.27 11.57
N LEU A 15 -0.71 -15.69 10.46
CA LEU A 15 0.01 -14.42 10.46
C LEU A 15 -0.88 -13.37 11.12
N ARG A 16 -0.63 -13.08 12.39
CA ARG A 16 -1.28 -11.98 13.10
C ARG A 16 -0.89 -10.69 12.38
N GLN A 17 -1.89 -9.97 11.89
CA GLN A 17 -1.70 -8.62 11.40
C GLN A 17 -0.94 -7.80 12.46
N PRO A 18 0.06 -6.99 12.06
CA PRO A 18 0.79 -6.17 13.01
C PRO A 18 -0.20 -5.27 13.78
N PRO A 19 -0.07 -5.12 15.10
CA PRO A 19 -1.03 -4.44 15.98
C PRO A 19 -1.28 -2.97 15.66
N PHE A 20 -0.50 -2.37 14.75
CA PHE A 20 -0.54 -0.95 14.41
C PHE A 20 -1.70 -0.52 13.49
N LEU A 21 -2.41 -1.44 12.83
CA LEU A 21 -3.61 -1.09 12.06
C LEU A 21 -4.77 -0.63 12.96
N GLU A 22 -4.71 -0.94 14.25
CA GLU A 22 -5.74 -0.54 15.21
C GLU A 22 -5.54 0.86 15.79
N GLU A 23 -4.30 1.35 15.90
CA GLU A 23 -3.99 2.65 16.51
C GLU A 23 -4.06 3.85 15.56
N ALA A 24 -4.05 3.65 14.25
CA ALA A 24 -4.21 4.73 13.26
C ALA A 24 -5.66 5.21 13.12
N ARG A 25 -6.44 5.11 14.20
CA ARG A 25 -7.81 5.64 14.29
C ARG A 25 -7.83 7.16 14.40
N MET A 26 -7.59 7.86 13.29
CA MET A 26 -8.28 9.11 13.10
C MET A 26 -9.77 8.78 12.88
N ARG A 27 -10.65 9.40 13.69
CA ARG A 27 -12.09 9.09 13.82
C ARG A 27 -12.90 9.41 12.56
N LEU A 28 -12.60 8.76 11.44
CA LEU A 28 -13.56 8.64 10.36
C LEU A 28 -14.60 7.62 10.81
N ARG A 29 -15.86 8.05 10.90
CA ARG A 29 -16.99 7.19 11.26
C ARG A 29 -16.97 5.98 10.33
N ARG A 30 -16.70 4.78 10.87
CA ARG A 30 -16.71 3.53 10.11
C ARG A 30 -18.04 3.38 9.41
N LYS A 31 -18.01 3.11 8.12
CA LYS A 31 -19.17 2.82 7.28
C LYS A 31 -19.15 1.32 6.97
N PRO A 32 -19.92 0.47 7.70
CA PRO A 32 -19.81 -0.99 7.58
C PRO A 32 -20.05 -1.52 6.16
N TRP A 33 -20.89 -0.85 5.39
CA TRP A 33 -21.19 -1.23 4.01
C TRP A 33 -19.96 -1.17 3.07
N ILE A 34 -18.91 -0.39 3.42
CA ILE A 34 -17.70 -0.32 2.63
C ILE A 34 -16.91 -1.63 2.66
N ASP A 35 -17.00 -2.38 3.77
CA ASP A 35 -16.29 -3.65 3.92
C ASP A 35 -16.76 -4.68 2.86
N GLU A 36 -17.99 -4.57 2.39
CA GLU A 36 -18.54 -5.39 1.31
C GLU A 36 -18.34 -4.73 -0.06
N ALA A 37 -18.68 -3.47 -0.19
CA ALA A 37 -18.62 -2.74 -1.47
C ALA A 37 -17.23 -2.67 -2.09
N ILE A 38 -16.15 -2.69 -1.28
CA ILE A 38 -14.78 -2.64 -1.81
C ILE A 38 -14.40 -3.91 -2.57
N ARG A 39 -15.10 -5.03 -2.31
CA ARG A 39 -14.85 -6.31 -3.00
C ARG A 39 -15.19 -6.28 -4.48
N GLU A 40 -16.01 -5.34 -4.91
CA GLU A 40 -16.27 -5.10 -6.34
C GLU A 40 -14.98 -4.73 -7.11
N TYR A 41 -13.93 -4.32 -6.39
CA TYR A 41 -12.64 -3.89 -6.94
C TYR A 41 -11.48 -4.88 -6.66
N ASP A 42 -11.77 -6.10 -6.24
CA ASP A 42 -10.76 -7.13 -5.88
C ASP A 42 -9.76 -7.42 -7.00
N SER A 43 -10.10 -7.12 -8.26
CA SER A 43 -9.20 -7.30 -9.40
C SER A 43 -7.96 -6.39 -9.36
N PHE A 44 -8.03 -5.25 -8.65
CA PHE A 44 -6.93 -4.29 -8.56
C PHE A 44 -6.75 -3.67 -7.16
N VAL A 45 -7.56 -4.06 -6.17
CA VAL A 45 -7.46 -3.62 -4.78
C VAL A 45 -7.04 -4.77 -3.88
N TYR A 46 -5.92 -4.61 -3.19
CA TYR A 46 -5.36 -5.59 -2.27
C TYR A 46 -5.59 -5.16 -0.82
N LEU A 47 -6.40 -5.90 -0.09
CA LEU A 47 -6.75 -5.61 1.31
C LEU A 47 -5.82 -6.29 2.32
N GLN A 48 -5.06 -7.28 1.86
CA GLN A 48 -4.11 -8.04 2.66
C GLN A 48 -2.69 -7.83 2.13
N PRO A 49 -1.67 -7.98 2.97
CA PRO A 49 -0.27 -7.97 2.52
C PRO A 49 -0.04 -9.00 1.42
N GLN A 50 0.74 -8.62 0.41
CA GLN A 50 1.11 -9.46 -0.73
C GLN A 50 2.62 -9.70 -0.70
N GLU A 51 3.09 -10.47 0.28
CA GLU A 51 4.53 -10.71 0.48
C GLU A 51 5.17 -11.50 -0.67
N ASP A 52 4.39 -12.32 -1.34
CA ASP A 52 4.77 -13.08 -2.53
C ASP A 52 5.00 -12.21 -3.77
N LEU A 53 4.46 -10.99 -3.79
CA LEU A 53 4.68 -10.01 -4.87
C LEU A 53 5.91 -9.13 -4.66
N LYS A 54 6.60 -9.25 -3.52
CA LYS A 54 7.83 -8.50 -3.25
C LYS A 54 8.89 -8.78 -4.32
N GLY A 55 9.34 -7.74 -5.01
CA GLY A 55 10.27 -7.83 -6.15
C GLY A 55 9.59 -8.20 -7.48
N ARG A 56 8.28 -8.39 -7.47
CA ARG A 56 7.49 -8.87 -8.62
C ARG A 56 6.24 -8.03 -8.90
N TRP A 57 6.12 -6.86 -8.31
CA TRP A 57 4.93 -6.01 -8.44
C TRP A 57 4.58 -5.65 -9.89
N ARG A 58 5.58 -5.57 -10.78
CA ARG A 58 5.32 -5.27 -12.19
C ARG A 58 4.56 -6.39 -12.91
N GLU A 59 4.64 -7.64 -12.42
CA GLU A 59 3.99 -8.81 -13.05
C GLU A 59 2.44 -8.77 -12.94
N VAL A 60 1.87 -7.98 -12.02
CA VAL A 60 0.41 -7.86 -11.90
C VAL A 60 -0.19 -6.82 -12.84
N PHE A 61 0.61 -6.20 -13.69
CA PHE A 61 0.19 -5.20 -14.68
C PHE A 61 0.31 -5.75 -16.09
N ASP A 62 -0.47 -5.17 -17.02
CA ASP A 62 -0.46 -5.54 -18.42
C ASP A 62 0.90 -5.27 -19.09
N ASN A 63 1.62 -4.23 -18.62
CA ASN A 63 2.98 -3.93 -19.07
C ASN A 63 3.99 -4.12 -17.91
N PRO A 64 4.60 -5.31 -17.75
CA PRO A 64 5.55 -5.58 -16.68
C PRO A 64 6.90 -4.87 -16.84
N THR A 65 7.18 -4.26 -17.97
CA THR A 65 8.41 -3.51 -18.24
C THR A 65 8.28 -2.01 -17.96
N ALA A 66 7.06 -1.53 -17.73
CA ALA A 66 6.80 -0.13 -17.43
C ALA A 66 7.41 0.30 -16.09
N PRO A 67 7.78 1.58 -15.92
CA PRO A 67 8.20 2.12 -14.64
C PRO A 67 7.12 1.91 -13.56
N LEU A 68 7.55 1.69 -12.32
CA LEU A 68 6.68 1.51 -11.16
C LEU A 68 6.72 2.75 -10.28
N TRP A 69 5.61 3.48 -10.21
CA TRP A 69 5.45 4.67 -9.37
C TRP A 69 4.50 4.39 -8.22
N VAL A 70 4.87 4.85 -7.02
CA VAL A 70 4.13 4.56 -5.79
C VAL A 70 3.70 5.85 -5.10
N GLU A 71 2.41 5.99 -4.83
CA GLU A 71 1.89 7.08 -3.98
C GLU A 71 1.63 6.57 -2.56
N LEU A 72 2.20 7.27 -1.58
CA LEU A 72 1.99 7.00 -0.15
C LEU A 72 0.96 7.96 0.42
N GLY A 73 -0.08 7.40 1.06
CA GLY A 73 -1.21 8.18 1.54
C GLY A 73 -2.12 8.63 0.39
N THR A 74 -2.50 7.70 -0.48
CA THR A 74 -3.31 7.96 -1.68
C THR A 74 -4.64 8.69 -1.39
N GLY A 75 -5.14 8.57 -0.17
CA GLY A 75 -6.38 9.20 0.21
C GLY A 75 -7.54 8.74 -0.66
N LYS A 76 -8.35 9.69 -1.14
CA LYS A 76 -9.49 9.42 -2.04
C LYS A 76 -9.07 9.25 -3.51
N GLY A 77 -7.78 9.10 -3.80
CA GLY A 77 -7.26 8.79 -5.12
C GLY A 77 -7.26 9.94 -6.14
N ASN A 78 -7.37 11.20 -5.69
CA ASN A 78 -7.44 12.35 -6.61
C ASN A 78 -6.17 12.51 -7.44
N PHE A 79 -5.01 12.32 -6.81
CA PHE A 79 -3.73 12.49 -7.46
C PHE A 79 -3.40 11.27 -8.33
N ILE A 80 -3.43 10.06 -7.76
CA ILE A 80 -3.06 8.84 -8.48
C ILE A 80 -3.96 8.60 -9.71
N SER A 81 -5.29 8.80 -9.59
CA SER A 81 -6.18 8.57 -10.72
C SER A 81 -5.90 9.53 -11.88
N ARG A 82 -5.64 10.81 -11.58
CA ARG A 82 -5.32 11.80 -12.60
C ARG A 82 -3.96 11.54 -13.24
N LEU A 83 -2.95 11.20 -12.41
CA LEU A 83 -1.61 10.95 -12.91
C LEU A 83 -1.56 9.68 -13.76
N ALA A 84 -2.23 8.62 -13.33
CA ALA A 84 -2.32 7.36 -14.08
C ALA A 84 -3.11 7.48 -15.39
N ASP A 85 -4.07 8.40 -15.43
CA ASP A 85 -4.82 8.69 -16.68
C ASP A 85 -3.94 9.42 -17.70
N ILE A 86 -3.06 10.32 -17.24
CA ILE A 86 -2.11 11.04 -18.10
C ILE A 86 -0.96 10.14 -18.55
N HIS A 87 -0.48 9.24 -17.68
CA HIS A 87 0.68 8.37 -17.89
C HIS A 87 0.27 6.90 -17.97
N ARG A 88 -0.45 6.53 -19.03
CA ARG A 88 -0.92 5.16 -19.27
C ARG A 88 0.22 4.15 -19.47
N GLU A 89 1.40 4.64 -19.83
CA GLU A 89 2.63 3.87 -20.00
C GLU A 89 3.36 3.54 -18.70
N VAL A 90 2.86 4.00 -17.54
CA VAL A 90 3.45 3.81 -16.21
C VAL A 90 2.54 2.95 -15.34
N ASN A 91 3.11 2.07 -14.53
CA ASN A 91 2.40 1.29 -13.52
C ASN A 91 2.35 2.06 -12.20
N PHE A 92 1.17 2.14 -11.59
CA PHE A 92 0.95 2.88 -10.35
C PHE A 92 0.51 1.97 -9.21
N ILE A 93 1.11 2.17 -8.03
CA ILE A 93 0.61 1.59 -6.78
C ILE A 93 0.23 2.72 -5.83
N GLY A 94 -1.03 2.73 -5.38
CA GLY A 94 -1.52 3.63 -4.34
C GLY A 94 -1.63 2.93 -3.00
N ILE A 95 -1.03 3.48 -1.96
CA ILE A 95 -1.05 2.92 -0.60
C ILE A 95 -1.86 3.81 0.33
N GLU A 96 -2.85 3.22 1.01
CA GLU A 96 -3.70 3.90 1.98
C GLU A 96 -4.06 2.94 3.12
N VAL A 97 -3.93 3.40 4.36
CA VAL A 97 -4.23 2.59 5.55
C VAL A 97 -5.73 2.51 5.85
N GLN A 98 -6.47 3.57 5.51
CA GLN A 98 -7.89 3.69 5.84
C GLN A 98 -8.78 3.13 4.73
N LEU A 99 -9.43 2.00 5.03
CA LEU A 99 -10.33 1.31 4.09
C LEU A 99 -11.42 2.23 3.53
N GLY A 100 -12.04 3.04 4.40
CA GLY A 100 -13.11 3.94 4.00
C GLY A 100 -12.68 5.02 3.02
N VAL A 101 -11.40 5.36 2.99
CA VAL A 101 -10.81 6.33 2.08
C VAL A 101 -10.37 5.65 0.80
N LEU A 102 -9.72 4.47 0.93
CA LEU A 102 -9.28 3.63 -0.18
C LEU A 102 -10.43 3.22 -1.11
N TYR A 103 -11.62 2.96 -0.56
CA TYR A 103 -12.82 2.68 -1.35
C TYR A 103 -13.14 3.79 -2.37
N TYR A 104 -13.02 5.05 -1.96
CA TYR A 104 -13.28 6.16 -2.89
C TYR A 104 -12.18 6.29 -3.95
N ALA A 105 -10.94 5.92 -3.63
CA ALA A 105 -9.86 5.83 -4.61
C ALA A 105 -10.15 4.73 -5.64
N ALA A 106 -10.56 3.54 -5.18
CA ALA A 106 -10.93 2.42 -6.04
C ALA A 106 -12.08 2.79 -7.00
N LYS A 107 -13.16 3.36 -6.45
CA LYS A 107 -14.31 3.83 -7.25
C LYS A 107 -13.89 4.81 -8.34
N LYS A 108 -12.96 5.72 -8.02
CA LYS A 108 -12.48 6.72 -8.97
C LYS A 108 -11.61 6.11 -10.07
N CYS A 109 -10.70 5.22 -9.72
CA CYS A 109 -9.85 4.52 -10.69
C CYS A 109 -10.71 3.64 -11.62
N ALA A 110 -11.71 2.94 -11.09
CA ALA A 110 -12.63 2.14 -11.87
C ALA A 110 -13.46 3.01 -12.85
N ALA A 111 -13.99 4.15 -12.38
CA ALA A 111 -14.75 5.08 -13.21
C ALA A 111 -13.93 5.71 -14.35
N ALA A 112 -12.61 5.79 -14.20
CA ALA A 112 -11.66 6.25 -15.21
C ALA A 112 -11.06 5.10 -16.04
N GLU A 113 -11.54 3.87 -15.84
CA GLU A 113 -11.08 2.66 -16.54
C GLU A 113 -9.55 2.49 -16.55
N LEU A 114 -8.93 2.70 -15.38
CA LEU A 114 -7.49 2.63 -15.20
C LEU A 114 -7.03 1.19 -15.00
N THR A 115 -6.37 0.60 -15.99
CA THR A 115 -5.77 -0.75 -15.90
C THR A 115 -4.36 -0.74 -15.32
N ASN A 116 -3.72 0.42 -15.31
CA ASN A 116 -2.35 0.66 -14.83
C ASN A 116 -2.26 1.08 -13.36
N VAL A 117 -3.31 0.86 -12.55
CA VAL A 117 -3.34 1.18 -11.12
C VAL A 117 -3.59 -0.08 -10.30
N ARG A 118 -2.87 -0.22 -9.18
CA ARG A 118 -3.17 -1.16 -8.09
C ARG A 118 -3.27 -0.36 -6.79
N LEU A 119 -4.24 -0.68 -5.96
CA LEU A 119 -4.46 -0.02 -4.68
C LEU A 119 -4.26 -1.00 -3.54
N LEU A 120 -3.51 -0.60 -2.52
CA LEU A 120 -3.17 -1.44 -1.39
C LEU A 120 -3.64 -0.80 -0.10
N ARG A 121 -4.36 -1.58 0.71
CA ARG A 121 -4.58 -1.23 2.10
C ARG A 121 -3.36 -1.65 2.92
N PHE A 122 -2.43 -0.72 3.13
CA PHE A 122 -1.16 -1.02 3.77
C PHE A 122 -0.61 0.17 4.56
N ASP A 123 0.19 -0.13 5.60
CA ASP A 123 0.89 0.90 6.37
C ASP A 123 2.30 1.14 5.80
N ALA A 124 2.58 2.37 5.39
CA ALA A 124 3.87 2.78 4.86
C ALA A 124 5.06 2.55 5.83
N ALA A 125 4.79 2.32 7.11
CA ALA A 125 5.82 1.93 8.07
C ALA A 125 6.49 0.57 7.74
N PHE A 126 5.86 -0.26 6.91
CA PHE A 126 6.30 -1.62 6.59
C PHE A 126 6.63 -1.82 5.10
N LEU A 127 6.94 -0.77 4.34
CA LEU A 127 7.21 -0.83 2.90
C LEU A 127 8.28 -1.86 2.51
N GLU A 128 9.26 -2.11 3.38
CA GLU A 128 10.34 -3.08 3.13
C GLU A 128 9.86 -4.55 3.13
N THR A 129 8.67 -4.82 3.67
CA THR A 129 8.01 -6.14 3.52
C THR A 129 7.25 -6.24 2.20
N LEU A 130 6.87 -5.11 1.62
CA LEU A 130 6.06 -5.02 0.41
C LEU A 130 6.91 -4.93 -0.87
N PHE A 131 8.00 -4.18 -0.84
CA PHE A 131 8.88 -3.96 -1.98
C PHE A 131 10.28 -4.49 -1.74
N ALA A 132 10.92 -4.98 -2.79
CA ALA A 132 12.35 -5.32 -2.80
C ALA A 132 13.21 -4.05 -2.99
N PRO A 133 14.50 -4.10 -2.59
CA PRO A 133 15.44 -3.04 -2.90
C PRO A 133 15.50 -2.76 -4.41
N GLY A 134 15.44 -1.48 -4.80
CA GLY A 134 15.54 -1.06 -6.19
C GLY A 134 14.28 -1.32 -7.04
N GLU A 135 13.16 -1.73 -6.43
CA GLU A 135 11.95 -2.08 -7.19
C GLU A 135 11.11 -0.88 -7.66
N VAL A 136 11.18 0.24 -6.93
CA VAL A 136 10.33 1.42 -7.17
C VAL A 136 11.11 2.50 -7.92
N ASP A 137 10.56 3.01 -9.02
CA ASP A 137 11.20 4.07 -9.78
C ASP A 137 10.88 5.46 -9.22
N ARG A 138 9.69 5.64 -8.61
CA ARG A 138 9.32 6.94 -8.05
C ARG A 138 8.34 6.81 -6.90
N PHE A 139 8.60 7.57 -5.82
CA PHE A 139 7.65 7.78 -4.74
C PHE A 139 7.01 9.16 -4.82
N PHE A 140 5.70 9.21 -4.57
CA PHE A 140 4.94 10.45 -4.34
C PHE A 140 4.41 10.47 -2.92
N ILE A 141 4.65 11.56 -2.21
CA ILE A 141 4.17 11.79 -0.84
C ILE A 141 3.46 13.14 -0.82
N ASN A 142 2.14 13.11 -1.01
CA ASN A 142 1.32 14.30 -1.13
C ASN A 142 0.51 14.50 0.15
N PHE A 143 0.52 15.73 0.71
CA PHE A 143 -0.34 16.14 1.83
C PHE A 143 -0.39 15.13 2.99
N CYS A 144 0.75 14.54 3.36
CA CYS A 144 0.84 13.63 4.49
C CYS A 144 0.49 14.37 5.80
N ASP A 145 -0.09 13.61 6.77
CA ASP A 145 -0.44 14.15 8.08
C ASP A 145 0.75 14.90 8.70
N PRO A 146 0.59 16.18 9.04
CA PRO A 146 1.70 17.02 9.47
C PRO A 146 2.29 16.62 10.83
N TRP A 147 1.54 15.84 11.64
CA TRP A 147 1.95 15.44 13.00
C TRP A 147 2.68 16.56 13.74
N PRO A 148 2.02 17.68 14.09
CA PRO A 148 2.69 18.93 14.50
C PRO A 148 3.48 18.79 15.80
N LYS A 149 3.11 17.87 16.69
CA LYS A 149 3.78 17.66 17.97
C LYS A 149 5.14 16.98 17.78
N LYS A 150 6.20 17.53 18.39
CA LYS A 150 7.58 16.99 18.33
C LYS A 150 7.65 15.49 18.69
N ARG A 151 6.88 15.03 19.68
CA ARG A 151 6.80 13.61 20.10
C ARG A 151 6.30 12.66 19.00
N HIS A 152 5.61 13.18 17.98
CA HIS A 152 5.08 12.42 16.85
C HIS A 152 5.96 12.55 15.58
N ALA A 153 7.11 13.22 15.64
CA ALA A 153 7.96 13.44 14.47
C ALA A 153 8.31 12.13 13.73
N LYS A 154 8.55 11.04 14.46
CA LYS A 154 8.85 9.72 13.89
C LYS A 154 7.68 9.10 13.07
N ARG A 155 6.47 9.64 13.18
CA ARG A 155 5.29 9.20 12.41
C ARG A 155 5.16 9.92 11.05
N ARG A 156 5.93 10.97 10.82
CA ARG A 156 5.90 11.71 9.56
C ARG A 156 6.52 10.88 8.46
N LEU A 157 5.85 10.76 7.33
CA LEU A 157 6.39 10.08 6.13
C LEU A 157 7.65 10.77 5.58
N THR A 158 7.94 11.99 6.03
CA THR A 158 9.16 12.74 5.73
C THR A 158 10.25 12.63 6.81
N TYR A 159 10.02 11.79 7.84
CA TYR A 159 11.03 11.58 8.88
C TYR A 159 12.22 10.78 8.33
N ARG A 160 13.44 11.05 8.84
CA ARG A 160 14.68 10.43 8.35
C ARG A 160 14.59 8.91 8.16
N GLY A 161 14.02 8.17 9.13
CA GLY A 161 13.89 6.72 9.02
C GLY A 161 13.00 6.25 7.85
N PHE A 162 12.04 7.07 7.41
CA PHE A 162 11.27 6.81 6.20
C PHE A 162 12.08 7.14 4.95
N LEU A 163 12.83 8.25 4.94
CA LEU A 163 13.68 8.63 3.81
C LEU A 163 14.75 7.54 3.56
N ASP A 164 15.36 7.00 4.61
CA ASP A 164 16.32 5.90 4.50
C ASP A 164 15.69 4.63 3.89
N ARG A 165 14.41 4.34 4.19
CA ARG A 165 13.66 3.23 3.57
C ARG A 165 13.40 3.50 2.09
N TYR A 166 12.91 4.69 1.77
CA TYR A 166 12.65 5.03 0.36
C TYR A 166 13.92 4.92 -0.48
N ALA A 167 15.05 5.40 0.04
CA ALA A 167 16.34 5.32 -0.64
C ALA A 167 16.75 3.87 -0.95
N ARG A 168 16.46 2.93 -0.05
CA ARG A 168 16.74 1.50 -0.30
C ARG A 168 15.80 0.86 -1.33
N LEU A 169 14.54 1.30 -1.37
CA LEU A 169 13.53 0.73 -2.25
C LEU A 169 13.53 1.33 -3.65
N LEU A 170 14.13 2.51 -3.81
CA LEU A 170 14.26 3.18 -5.10
C LEU A 170 15.27 2.49 -6.01
N ALA A 171 14.94 2.44 -7.29
CA ALA A 171 15.88 2.14 -8.36
C ALA A 171 17.03 3.16 -8.38
N ALA A 172 18.13 2.85 -9.07
CA ALA A 172 19.36 3.67 -9.08
C ALA A 172 19.08 5.14 -9.49
N ASP A 173 18.19 5.35 -10.45
CA ASP A 173 17.78 6.69 -10.93
C ASP A 173 16.39 7.09 -10.39
N GLY A 174 15.97 6.47 -9.29
CA GLY A 174 14.65 6.69 -8.71
C GLY A 174 14.53 8.03 -8.00
N GLU A 175 13.32 8.57 -7.93
CA GLU A 175 13.02 9.90 -7.39
C GLU A 175 11.96 9.86 -6.30
N ILE A 176 12.02 10.86 -5.40
CA ILE A 176 10.98 11.11 -4.40
C ILE A 176 10.40 12.50 -4.62
N HIS A 177 9.09 12.58 -4.81
CA HIS A 177 8.35 13.82 -4.97
C HIS A 177 7.53 14.11 -3.72
N PHE A 178 7.75 15.28 -3.11
CA PHE A 178 6.99 15.78 -1.97
C PHE A 178 6.14 16.98 -2.36
N LYS A 179 4.91 17.02 -1.84
CA LYS A 179 4.01 18.17 -1.95
C LYS A 179 3.27 18.46 -0.65
#